data_7b62c0e2582bc0777dd3cc7c11eb05a6
#
_entry.id   7b62c0e2582bc0777dd3cc7c11eb05a6
#
_cell.length_a   1.000
_cell.length_b   1.000
_cell.length_c   1.000
_cell.angle_alpha   90.00
_cell.angle_beta   90.00
_cell.angle_gamma   90.00
#
_symmetry.space_group_name_H-M   'P 1'
#
loop_
_entity.id
_entity.type
_entity.pdbx_description
1 polymer ?
#
loop_
_entity_poly.entity_id
_entity_poly.type
_entity_poly.pdbx_seq_one_letter_code
_entity_poly.pdbx_strand_id
1 'polypeptide(L)'
;MQIMADFPRARVLVIGDIMIDHFIWGKVARISPEAPVPVVDVHADDLMLGGCANVLNNIFSMGGKPYVTGVVGADAMGGKVREEFKKRRISTQGLIEERDRPTSLKTRIVAHHQQVVRFDRESRAPIRKESVDRILTYLRAIRNGLGAIVISDYGKGVVTPALLDGVREEIAGRAIVVCVDPKQKDFSPYRGFDILTPNHHEAARAMGMENGNGADLVAVGKQIIERYQLKALLITRGEEGMSLFEKRDRTVHTHLPTEAREVFDVTGAGDTVIGVLALCMASGATFREAAVLANHAAGIVVGKVGTATVSREELKKVL
;
A
#
# COMPACT_ATOMS: atom_id res chain seq x y z
N MET A 1 -11.71 3.22 -20.47
CA MET A 1 -13.10 3.18 -19.91
C MET A 1 -13.69 1.78 -19.78
N GLN A 2 -13.41 0.85 -20.68
CA GLN A 2 -13.94 -0.52 -20.61
C GLN A 2 -13.49 -1.29 -19.36
N ILE A 3 -12.20 -1.20 -18.98
CA ILE A 3 -11.61 -1.86 -17.79
C ILE A 3 -12.36 -1.51 -16.49
N MET A 4 -12.74 -0.25 -16.30
CA MET A 4 -13.46 0.16 -15.09
C MET A 4 -14.88 -0.41 -14.99
N ALA A 5 -15.47 -0.90 -16.08
CA ALA A 5 -16.77 -1.58 -16.04
C ALA A 5 -16.68 -2.93 -15.33
N ASP A 6 -15.51 -3.56 -15.32
CA ASP A 6 -15.27 -4.86 -14.71
C ASP A 6 -14.85 -4.79 -13.23
N PHE A 7 -14.53 -3.61 -12.70
CA PHE A 7 -14.17 -3.41 -11.29
C PHE A 7 -15.14 -4.07 -10.29
N PRO A 8 -16.49 -3.99 -10.47
CA PRO A 8 -17.41 -4.65 -9.54
C PRO A 8 -17.31 -6.18 -9.48
N ARG A 9 -16.66 -6.79 -10.47
CA ARG A 9 -16.41 -8.24 -10.51
C ARG A 9 -15.00 -8.60 -10.06
N ALA A 10 -14.07 -7.65 -10.12
CA ALA A 10 -12.65 -7.87 -9.80
C ALA A 10 -12.46 -8.16 -8.30
N ARG A 11 -11.82 -9.29 -8.00
CA ARG A 11 -11.54 -9.78 -6.66
C ARG A 11 -10.04 -9.63 -6.39
N VAL A 12 -9.69 -8.82 -5.40
CA VAL A 12 -8.29 -8.54 -5.03
C VAL A 12 -8.09 -8.88 -3.56
N LEU A 13 -7.08 -9.69 -3.26
CA LEU A 13 -6.66 -9.93 -1.89
C LEU A 13 -5.50 -8.99 -1.55
N VAL A 14 -5.61 -8.29 -0.43
CA VAL A 14 -4.52 -7.49 0.15
C VAL A 14 -3.94 -8.24 1.34
N ILE A 15 -2.65 -8.53 1.29
CA ILE A 15 -1.87 -9.19 2.35
C ILE A 15 -0.83 -8.19 2.84
N GLY A 16 -0.74 -7.92 4.14
CA GLY A 16 0.32 -7.05 4.63
C GLY A 16 0.09 -6.46 6.02
N ASP A 17 0.83 -5.39 6.29
CA ASP A 17 0.85 -4.73 7.58
C ASP A 17 -0.36 -3.81 7.73
N ILE A 18 -1.30 -4.21 8.59
CA ILE A 18 -2.51 -3.44 8.92
C ILE A 18 -2.15 -2.43 10.01
N MET A 19 -2.55 -1.17 9.83
CA MET A 19 -2.30 -0.12 10.82
C MET A 19 -3.45 0.88 10.90
N ILE A 20 -3.44 1.67 11.95
CA ILE A 20 -4.31 2.84 12.12
C ILE A 20 -3.43 4.08 12.15
N ASP A 21 -3.82 5.08 11.38
CA ASP A 21 -3.33 6.44 11.50
C ASP A 21 -4.29 7.21 12.42
N HIS A 22 -3.75 7.75 13.52
CA HIS A 22 -4.48 8.54 14.50
C HIS A 22 -4.01 9.98 14.44
N PHE A 23 -4.91 10.89 14.08
CA PHE A 23 -4.64 12.30 14.04
C PHE A 23 -5.30 12.97 15.25
N ILE A 24 -4.50 13.64 16.05
CA ILE A 24 -4.93 14.45 17.20
C ILE A 24 -4.79 15.92 16.81
N TRP A 25 -5.92 16.61 16.68
CA TRP A 25 -5.97 18.00 16.29
C TRP A 25 -6.07 18.91 17.52
N GLY A 26 -5.20 19.91 17.58
CA GLY A 26 -5.16 20.80 18.72
C GLY A 26 -4.64 22.20 18.40
N LYS A 27 -4.46 22.98 19.49
CA LYS A 27 -3.80 24.28 19.45
C LYS A 27 -2.70 24.29 20.49
N VAL A 28 -1.58 24.95 20.16
CA VAL A 28 -0.50 25.25 21.12
C VAL A 28 -0.65 26.68 21.56
N ALA A 29 -0.96 26.89 22.86
CA ALA A 29 -1.12 28.20 23.44
C ALA A 29 -0.01 28.56 24.47
N ARG A 30 0.72 27.54 24.96
CA ARG A 30 1.73 27.72 26.02
C ARG A 30 2.81 26.63 25.95
N ILE A 31 3.93 26.93 26.58
CA ILE A 31 4.97 25.94 26.91
C ILE A 31 4.65 25.35 28.29
N SER A 32 4.95 24.06 28.45
CA SER A 32 4.76 23.37 29.74
C SER A 32 5.65 23.97 30.83
N PRO A 33 5.15 24.14 32.05
CA PRO A 33 6.00 24.52 33.20
C PRO A 33 6.91 23.37 33.66
N GLU A 34 6.64 22.12 33.24
CA GLU A 34 7.37 20.92 33.65
C GLU A 34 8.58 20.62 32.74
N ALA A 35 8.56 21.08 31.48
CA ALA A 35 9.63 20.89 30.50
C ALA A 35 9.46 21.88 29.34
N PRO A 36 10.53 22.18 28.58
CA PRO A 36 10.48 23.12 27.45
C PRO A 36 9.79 22.48 26.21
N VAL A 37 8.56 22.03 26.39
CA VAL A 37 7.74 21.40 25.34
C VAL A 37 6.39 22.10 25.21
N PRO A 38 5.80 22.17 24.02
CA PRO A 38 4.47 22.74 23.82
C PRO A 38 3.39 21.91 24.51
N VAL A 39 2.41 22.60 25.10
CA VAL A 39 1.15 21.97 25.55
C VAL A 39 0.14 22.10 24.42
N VAL A 40 -0.41 20.97 23.98
CA VAL A 40 -1.41 20.93 22.93
C VAL A 40 -2.79 20.74 23.56
N ASP A 41 -3.66 21.75 23.40
CA ASP A 41 -5.05 21.67 23.80
C ASP A 41 -5.83 20.95 22.68
N VAL A 42 -6.22 19.70 22.92
CA VAL A 42 -6.88 18.84 21.94
C VAL A 42 -8.35 19.23 21.79
N HIS A 43 -8.84 19.36 20.55
CA HIS A 43 -10.24 19.64 20.25
C HIS A 43 -10.91 18.59 19.35
N ALA A 44 -10.13 17.75 18.65
CA ALA A 44 -10.64 16.63 17.85
C ALA A 44 -9.59 15.53 17.73
N ASP A 45 -10.04 14.30 17.51
CA ASP A 45 -9.18 13.20 17.10
C ASP A 45 -9.89 12.31 16.06
N ASP A 46 -9.11 11.83 15.09
CA ASP A 46 -9.58 11.02 13.98
C ASP A 46 -8.75 9.74 13.86
N LEU A 47 -9.43 8.61 13.68
CA LEU A 47 -8.81 7.32 13.41
C LEU A 47 -9.08 6.91 11.97
N MET A 48 -8.03 6.74 11.19
CA MET A 48 -8.09 6.35 9.78
C MET A 48 -7.40 5.01 9.55
N LEU A 49 -7.91 4.23 8.59
CA LEU A 49 -7.24 3.02 8.15
C LEU A 49 -5.97 3.37 7.35
N GLY A 50 -4.82 2.82 7.75
CA GLY A 50 -3.53 3.04 7.11
C GLY A 50 -2.88 1.76 6.61
N GLY A 51 -1.77 1.89 5.87
CA GLY A 51 -1.02 0.79 5.28
C GLY A 51 -1.89 -0.12 4.44
N CYS A 52 -1.76 -1.44 4.62
CA CYS A 52 -2.54 -2.47 3.93
C CYS A 52 -4.06 -2.15 3.93
N ALA A 53 -4.60 -1.60 5.04
CA ALA A 53 -6.00 -1.26 5.13
C ALA A 53 -6.39 -0.02 4.29
N ASN A 54 -5.45 0.89 4.01
CA ASN A 54 -5.67 1.99 3.08
C ASN A 54 -5.67 1.52 1.62
N VAL A 55 -4.80 0.59 1.24
CA VAL A 55 -4.84 -0.06 -0.08
C VAL A 55 -6.21 -0.70 -0.32
N LEU A 56 -6.69 -1.46 0.67
CA LEU A 56 -8.01 -2.09 0.63
C LEU A 56 -9.15 -1.06 0.48
N ASN A 57 -9.06 0.07 1.19
CA ASN A 57 -10.04 1.15 1.12
C ASN A 57 -10.10 1.79 -0.28
N ASN A 58 -8.95 1.95 -0.95
CA ASN A 58 -8.87 2.44 -2.32
C ASN A 58 -9.53 1.46 -3.32
N ILE A 59 -9.28 0.16 -3.20
CA ILE A 59 -9.93 -0.85 -4.04
C ILE A 59 -11.45 -0.81 -3.84
N PHE A 60 -11.92 -0.70 -2.59
CA PHE A 60 -13.34 -0.61 -2.26
C PHE A 60 -13.99 0.65 -2.84
N SER A 61 -13.37 1.83 -2.68
CA SER A 61 -13.87 3.11 -3.21
C SER A 61 -14.04 3.10 -4.73
N MET A 62 -13.17 2.37 -5.44
CA MET A 62 -13.24 2.17 -6.89
C MET A 62 -14.30 1.16 -7.31
N GLY A 63 -15.00 0.54 -6.34
CA GLY A 63 -16.07 -0.43 -6.59
C GLY A 63 -15.58 -1.87 -6.79
N GLY A 64 -14.32 -2.18 -6.51
CA GLY A 64 -13.78 -3.53 -6.50
C GLY A 64 -14.26 -4.37 -5.32
N LYS A 65 -13.96 -5.67 -5.34
CA LYS A 65 -14.25 -6.61 -4.24
C LYS A 65 -12.96 -6.96 -3.49
N PRO A 66 -12.57 -6.17 -2.48
CA PRO A 66 -11.37 -6.45 -1.72
C PRO A 66 -11.57 -7.55 -0.69
N TYR A 67 -10.54 -8.36 -0.52
CA TYR A 67 -10.31 -9.28 0.59
C TYR A 67 -9.06 -8.82 1.32
N VAL A 68 -8.96 -9.10 2.60
CA VAL A 68 -7.81 -8.70 3.41
C VAL A 68 -7.35 -9.83 4.29
N THR A 69 -6.03 -9.95 4.44
CA THR A 69 -5.42 -10.76 5.48
C THR A 69 -4.16 -10.07 6.02
N GLY A 70 -3.96 -10.19 7.29
CA GLY A 70 -2.86 -9.59 8.03
C GLY A 70 -3.06 -9.80 9.52
N VAL A 71 -2.17 -9.23 10.33
CA VAL A 71 -2.18 -9.42 11.78
C VAL A 71 -2.54 -8.13 12.50
N VAL A 72 -3.39 -8.26 13.51
CA VAL A 72 -3.73 -7.20 14.47
C VAL A 72 -3.51 -7.71 15.90
N GLY A 73 -3.35 -6.81 16.84
CA GLY A 73 -3.28 -7.14 18.25
C GLY A 73 -4.64 -7.51 18.86
N ALA A 74 -4.62 -8.19 20.00
CA ALA A 74 -5.79 -8.40 20.86
C ALA A 74 -6.04 -7.13 21.72
N ASP A 75 -6.15 -5.96 21.07
CA ASP A 75 -6.29 -4.65 21.70
C ASP A 75 -7.44 -3.84 21.12
N ALA A 76 -7.72 -2.66 21.71
CA ALA A 76 -8.80 -1.78 21.28
C ALA A 76 -8.67 -1.36 19.81
N MET A 77 -7.43 -1.16 19.32
CA MET A 77 -7.17 -0.76 17.94
C MET A 77 -7.42 -1.90 16.96
N GLY A 78 -7.12 -3.15 17.32
CA GLY A 78 -7.51 -4.34 16.56
C GLY A 78 -9.03 -4.49 16.47
N GLY A 79 -9.74 -4.20 17.56
CA GLY A 79 -11.20 -4.09 17.59
C GLY A 79 -11.71 -3.02 16.63
N LYS A 80 -11.07 -1.83 16.62
CA LYS A 80 -11.42 -0.72 15.74
C LYS A 80 -11.23 -1.05 14.26
N VAL A 81 -10.13 -1.72 13.89
CA VAL A 81 -9.91 -2.22 12.51
C VAL A 81 -11.06 -3.12 12.07
N ARG A 82 -11.48 -4.07 12.93
CA ARG A 82 -12.60 -4.99 12.65
C ARG A 82 -13.91 -4.24 12.46
N GLU A 83 -14.17 -3.25 13.30
CA GLU A 83 -15.37 -2.39 13.20
C GLU A 83 -15.40 -1.64 11.87
N GLU A 84 -14.29 -1.00 11.49
CA GLU A 84 -14.20 -0.23 10.25
C GLU A 84 -14.37 -1.11 8.99
N PHE A 85 -13.86 -2.34 9.01
CA PHE A 85 -14.08 -3.29 7.92
C PHE A 85 -15.54 -3.76 7.84
N LYS A 86 -16.16 -4.04 9.00
CA LYS A 86 -17.60 -4.40 9.05
C LYS A 86 -18.49 -3.29 8.51
N LYS A 87 -18.24 -2.01 8.84
CA LYS A 87 -18.97 -0.86 8.28
C LYS A 87 -18.94 -0.83 6.76
N ARG A 88 -17.83 -1.25 6.16
CA ARG A 88 -17.63 -1.34 4.70
C ARG A 88 -18.07 -2.68 4.11
N ARG A 89 -18.67 -3.56 4.92
CA ARG A 89 -19.07 -4.93 4.53
C ARG A 89 -17.89 -5.77 4.01
N ILE A 90 -16.68 -5.49 4.50
CA ILE A 90 -15.48 -6.25 4.17
C ILE A 90 -15.34 -7.39 5.18
N SER A 91 -15.08 -8.61 4.69
CA SER A 91 -14.90 -9.78 5.55
C SER A 91 -13.68 -9.63 6.46
N THR A 92 -13.85 -9.91 7.74
CA THR A 92 -12.78 -9.91 8.74
C THR A 92 -12.21 -11.31 9.01
N GLN A 93 -12.60 -12.32 8.24
CA GLN A 93 -12.14 -13.71 8.43
C GLN A 93 -10.62 -13.89 8.22
N GLY A 94 -10.03 -13.06 7.36
CA GLY A 94 -8.58 -13.04 7.13
C GLY A 94 -7.79 -12.24 8.17
N LEU A 95 -8.43 -11.58 9.15
CA LEU A 95 -7.74 -10.87 10.22
C LEU A 95 -7.30 -11.83 11.31
N ILE A 96 -6.00 -12.00 11.43
CA ILE A 96 -5.38 -12.85 12.43
C ILE A 96 -5.07 -12.01 13.66
N GLU A 97 -5.38 -12.53 14.84
CA GLU A 97 -5.11 -11.86 16.11
C GLU A 97 -3.90 -12.51 16.80
N GLU A 98 -2.93 -11.68 17.17
CA GLU A 98 -1.79 -12.06 18.03
C GLU A 98 -1.85 -11.29 19.36
N ARG A 99 -1.87 -12.02 20.50
CA ARG A 99 -2.02 -11.40 21.83
C ARG A 99 -0.82 -10.57 22.27
N ASP A 100 0.38 -10.99 21.89
CA ASP A 100 1.64 -10.36 22.35
C ASP A 100 2.16 -9.31 21.39
N ARG A 101 1.35 -8.92 20.39
CA ARG A 101 1.66 -7.89 19.40
C ARG A 101 0.65 -6.77 19.51
N PRO A 102 1.06 -5.49 19.62
CA PRO A 102 0.12 -4.39 19.50
C PRO A 102 -0.34 -4.25 18.04
N THR A 103 -1.58 -3.81 17.84
CA THR A 103 -2.00 -3.28 16.54
C THR A 103 -1.17 -2.06 16.20
N SER A 104 -0.60 -2.01 14.99
CA SER A 104 0.23 -0.86 14.58
C SER A 104 -0.60 0.43 14.57
N LEU A 105 -0.15 1.41 15.34
CA LEU A 105 -0.79 2.71 15.52
C LEU A 105 0.23 3.81 15.30
N LYS A 106 -0.05 4.74 14.39
CA LYS A 106 0.76 5.92 14.11
C LYS A 106 0.00 7.16 14.54
N THR A 107 0.37 7.74 15.68
CA THR A 107 -0.28 8.92 16.21
C THR A 107 0.47 10.17 15.80
N ARG A 108 -0.23 11.11 15.16
CA ARG A 108 0.26 12.42 14.77
C ARG A 108 -0.49 13.50 15.53
N ILE A 109 0.24 14.34 16.27
CA ILE A 109 -0.32 15.54 16.89
C ILE A 109 -0.11 16.69 15.94
N VAL A 110 -1.21 17.34 15.52
CA VAL A 110 -1.21 18.45 14.57
C VAL A 110 -1.78 19.68 15.26
N ALA A 111 -1.02 20.78 15.24
CA ALA A 111 -1.46 22.07 15.75
C ALA A 111 -1.09 23.18 14.74
N HIS A 112 -1.97 24.15 14.52
CA HIS A 112 -1.75 25.25 13.58
C HIS A 112 -1.36 24.77 12.17
N HIS A 113 -1.98 23.68 11.67
CA HIS A 113 -1.69 23.02 10.39
C HIS A 113 -0.28 22.43 10.26
N GLN A 114 0.44 22.25 11.38
CA GLN A 114 1.77 21.66 11.40
C GLN A 114 1.80 20.42 12.31
N GLN A 115 2.53 19.39 11.88
CA GLN A 115 2.77 18.21 12.71
C GLN A 115 3.78 18.58 13.81
N VAL A 116 3.32 18.58 15.06
CA VAL A 116 4.14 18.88 16.25
C VAL A 116 5.02 17.67 16.60
N VAL A 117 4.40 16.48 16.63
CA VAL A 117 5.11 15.24 16.95
C VAL A 117 4.37 14.03 16.37
N ARG A 118 5.12 12.96 16.08
CA ARG A 118 4.56 11.64 15.79
C ARG A 118 5.16 10.62 16.75
N PHE A 119 4.32 9.71 17.25
CA PHE A 119 4.77 8.53 17.98
C PHE A 119 4.05 7.28 17.47
N ASP A 120 4.79 6.19 17.38
CA ASP A 120 4.34 4.94 16.79
C ASP A 120 4.30 3.85 17.87
N ARG A 121 3.17 3.15 17.99
CA ARG A 121 3.07 1.90 18.76
C ARG A 121 3.00 0.75 17.76
N GLU A 122 4.06 -0.01 17.64
CA GLU A 122 4.16 -1.05 16.63
C GLU A 122 5.15 -2.15 17.05
N SER A 123 5.05 -3.32 16.42
CA SER A 123 6.07 -4.36 16.47
C SER A 123 6.64 -4.56 15.07
N ARG A 124 7.94 -4.76 14.97
CA ARG A 124 8.65 -5.15 13.74
C ARG A 124 9.11 -6.60 13.75
N ALA A 125 8.88 -7.31 14.84
CA ALA A 125 9.18 -8.72 14.91
C ALA A 125 8.35 -9.50 13.88
N PRO A 126 8.91 -10.53 13.24
CA PRO A 126 8.15 -11.42 12.37
C PRO A 126 6.92 -11.97 13.09
N ILE A 127 5.81 -12.14 12.34
CA ILE A 127 4.63 -12.82 12.85
C ILE A 127 4.94 -14.29 13.16
N ARG A 128 4.15 -14.89 14.04
CA ARG A 128 4.31 -16.29 14.43
C ARG A 128 4.03 -17.21 13.23
N LYS A 129 4.64 -18.40 13.24
CA LYS A 129 4.42 -19.42 12.23
C LYS A 129 2.93 -19.77 12.08
N GLU A 130 2.22 -19.90 13.22
CA GLU A 130 0.78 -20.19 13.23
C GLU A 130 -0.03 -19.10 12.54
N SER A 131 0.40 -17.84 12.62
CA SER A 131 -0.23 -16.73 11.91
C SER A 131 0.03 -16.81 10.41
N VAL A 132 1.24 -17.18 9.99
CA VAL A 132 1.56 -17.46 8.57
C VAL A 132 0.66 -18.58 8.05
N ASP A 133 0.57 -19.71 8.76
CA ASP A 133 -0.24 -20.86 8.36
C ASP A 133 -1.74 -20.49 8.22
N ARG A 134 -2.26 -19.64 9.12
CA ARG A 134 -3.63 -19.15 9.06
C ARG A 134 -3.87 -18.20 7.87
N ILE A 135 -2.92 -17.32 7.56
CA ILE A 135 -2.97 -16.44 6.38
C ILE A 135 -3.02 -17.29 5.10
N LEU A 136 -2.14 -18.30 4.99
CA LEU A 136 -2.09 -19.19 3.82
C LEU A 136 -3.35 -20.05 3.71
N THR A 137 -3.90 -20.51 4.83
CA THR A 137 -5.18 -21.22 4.86
C THR A 137 -6.32 -20.34 4.34
N TYR A 138 -6.37 -19.08 4.74
CA TYR A 138 -7.34 -18.12 4.23
C TYR A 138 -7.15 -17.86 2.73
N LEU A 139 -5.91 -17.64 2.26
CA LEU A 139 -5.61 -17.50 0.84
C LEU A 139 -6.10 -18.73 0.06
N ARG A 140 -5.80 -19.95 0.53
CA ARG A 140 -6.22 -21.20 -0.09
C ARG A 140 -7.74 -21.30 -0.25
N ALA A 141 -8.48 -20.84 0.76
CA ALA A 141 -9.94 -20.86 0.75
C ALA A 141 -10.57 -19.94 -0.29
N ILE A 142 -9.92 -18.78 -0.57
CA ILE A 142 -10.51 -17.75 -1.45
C ILE A 142 -9.84 -17.61 -2.82
N ARG A 143 -8.67 -18.26 -3.06
CA ARG A 143 -7.85 -18.07 -4.27
C ARG A 143 -8.58 -18.35 -5.57
N ASN A 144 -9.61 -19.21 -5.54
CA ASN A 144 -10.44 -19.47 -6.71
C ASN A 144 -11.29 -18.24 -7.03
N GLY A 145 -10.95 -17.56 -8.13
CA GLY A 145 -11.60 -16.34 -8.58
C GLY A 145 -10.93 -15.03 -8.11
N LEU A 146 -9.76 -15.08 -7.45
CA LEU A 146 -8.91 -13.91 -7.32
C LEU A 146 -8.30 -13.56 -8.69
N GLY A 147 -8.33 -12.27 -9.04
CA GLY A 147 -7.61 -11.74 -10.21
C GLY A 147 -6.23 -11.19 -9.84
N ALA A 148 -6.08 -10.65 -8.63
CA ALA A 148 -4.82 -10.12 -8.15
C ALA A 148 -4.63 -10.30 -6.64
N ILE A 149 -3.36 -10.30 -6.21
CA ILE A 149 -2.93 -10.20 -4.83
C ILE A 149 -2.04 -8.97 -4.70
N VAL A 150 -2.27 -8.17 -3.66
CA VAL A 150 -1.36 -7.10 -3.24
C VAL A 150 -0.59 -7.57 -2.02
N ILE A 151 0.74 -7.47 -2.07
CA ILE A 151 1.63 -7.58 -0.91
C ILE A 151 1.99 -6.14 -0.49
N SER A 152 1.41 -5.67 0.62
CA SER A 152 1.63 -4.32 1.16
C SER A 152 2.59 -4.42 2.36
N ASP A 153 3.88 -4.26 2.09
CA ASP A 153 4.95 -4.35 3.08
C ASP A 153 5.29 -2.97 3.66
N TYR A 154 5.13 -2.82 4.95
CA TYR A 154 5.54 -1.64 5.73
C TYR A 154 6.66 -1.96 6.74
N GLY A 155 7.24 -3.16 6.66
CA GLY A 155 8.30 -3.60 7.57
C GLY A 155 7.83 -3.75 9.00
N LYS A 156 6.57 -4.18 9.20
CA LYS A 156 6.00 -4.43 10.54
C LYS A 156 5.87 -5.93 10.84
N GLY A 157 6.56 -6.76 10.06
CA GLY A 157 6.77 -8.17 10.35
C GLY A 157 5.69 -9.12 9.84
N VAL A 158 4.63 -8.65 9.16
CA VAL A 158 3.66 -9.54 8.51
C VAL A 158 4.26 -10.17 7.26
N VAL A 159 4.92 -9.37 6.43
CA VAL A 159 5.54 -9.85 5.20
C VAL A 159 6.88 -10.51 5.52
N THR A 160 6.87 -11.82 5.70
CA THR A 160 8.05 -12.66 5.98
C THR A 160 8.42 -13.49 4.76
N PRO A 161 9.69 -13.95 4.63
CA PRO A 161 10.07 -14.89 3.57
C PRO A 161 9.16 -16.13 3.53
N ALA A 162 8.87 -16.73 4.69
CA ALA A 162 8.00 -17.90 4.78
C ALA A 162 6.57 -17.63 4.26
N LEU A 163 6.01 -16.44 4.54
CA LEU A 163 4.72 -16.05 3.97
C LEU A 163 4.79 -15.91 2.46
N LEU A 164 5.83 -15.25 1.94
CA LEU A 164 6.00 -15.02 0.50
C LEU A 164 6.19 -16.34 -0.26
N ASP A 165 6.95 -17.28 0.30
CA ASP A 165 7.12 -18.62 -0.29
C ASP A 165 5.81 -19.39 -0.31
N GLY A 166 5.06 -19.37 0.80
CA GLY A 166 3.73 -19.98 0.86
C GLY A 166 2.73 -19.33 -0.12
N VAL A 167 2.79 -18.01 -0.33
CA VAL A 167 1.97 -17.35 -1.36
C VAL A 167 2.32 -17.87 -2.74
N ARG A 168 3.62 -17.99 -3.10
CA ARG A 168 4.05 -18.55 -4.39
C ARG A 168 3.51 -19.96 -4.61
N GLU A 169 3.59 -20.83 -3.59
CA GLU A 169 3.07 -22.21 -3.65
C GLU A 169 1.55 -22.22 -3.87
N GLU A 170 0.80 -21.40 -3.13
CA GLU A 170 -0.67 -21.39 -3.19
C GLU A 170 -1.21 -20.87 -4.53
N ILE A 171 -0.46 -20.01 -5.24
CA ILE A 171 -0.86 -19.45 -6.54
C ILE A 171 -0.21 -20.14 -7.74
N ALA A 172 0.66 -21.12 -7.53
CA ALA A 172 1.35 -21.82 -8.62
C ALA A 172 0.35 -22.37 -9.65
N GLY A 173 0.63 -22.09 -10.95
CA GLY A 173 -0.23 -22.49 -12.05
C GLY A 173 -1.56 -21.74 -12.19
N ARG A 174 -1.74 -20.62 -11.48
CA ARG A 174 -2.95 -19.80 -11.52
C ARG A 174 -2.69 -18.46 -12.22
N ALA A 175 -3.71 -17.93 -12.88
CA ALA A 175 -3.67 -16.61 -13.52
C ALA A 175 -4.00 -15.50 -12.48
N ILE A 176 -3.21 -15.42 -11.39
CA ILE A 176 -3.33 -14.40 -10.35
C ILE A 176 -2.12 -13.51 -10.44
N VAL A 177 -2.32 -12.20 -10.65
CA VAL A 177 -1.24 -11.20 -10.70
C VAL A 177 -0.85 -10.79 -9.29
N VAL A 178 0.44 -10.80 -8.96
CA VAL A 178 0.95 -10.33 -7.67
C VAL A 178 1.62 -8.97 -7.80
N CYS A 179 1.03 -7.97 -7.15
CA CYS A 179 1.54 -6.60 -7.04
C CYS A 179 2.19 -6.42 -5.67
N VAL A 180 3.41 -5.90 -5.60
CA VAL A 180 4.12 -5.70 -4.33
C VAL A 180 4.46 -4.23 -4.14
N ASP A 181 4.08 -3.66 -3.00
CA ASP A 181 4.60 -2.39 -2.49
C ASP A 181 5.73 -2.70 -1.50
N PRO A 182 7.01 -2.57 -1.92
CA PRO A 182 8.13 -3.06 -1.16
C PRO A 182 8.63 -2.05 -0.13
N LYS A 183 9.01 -2.52 1.08
CA LYS A 183 9.69 -1.71 2.10
C LYS A 183 11.11 -2.16 2.42
N GLN A 184 11.47 -3.35 1.98
CA GLN A 184 12.80 -3.90 2.22
C GLN A 184 13.86 -3.12 1.43
N LYS A 185 15.08 -3.04 1.98
CA LYS A 185 16.24 -2.45 1.28
C LYS A 185 16.72 -3.31 0.12
N ASP A 186 16.48 -4.60 0.17
CA ASP A 186 16.76 -5.58 -0.89
C ASP A 186 15.44 -6.22 -1.33
N PHE A 187 15.19 -6.27 -2.62
CA PHE A 187 13.96 -6.83 -3.19
C PHE A 187 14.04 -8.35 -3.43
N SER A 188 15.14 -9.02 -3.01
CA SER A 188 15.29 -10.47 -3.15
C SER A 188 14.11 -11.29 -2.62
N PRO A 189 13.46 -10.94 -1.50
CA PRO A 189 12.28 -11.66 -1.03
C PRO A 189 11.11 -11.63 -2.02
N TYR A 190 11.03 -10.60 -2.88
CA TYR A 190 9.93 -10.43 -3.85
C TYR A 190 10.24 -10.98 -5.24
N ARG A 191 11.40 -11.64 -5.40
CA ARG A 191 11.82 -12.20 -6.68
C ARG A 191 10.75 -13.08 -7.31
N GLY A 192 10.51 -12.90 -8.62
CA GLY A 192 9.58 -13.70 -9.41
C GLY A 192 8.11 -13.32 -9.27
N PHE A 193 7.75 -12.30 -8.47
CA PHE A 193 6.42 -11.72 -8.51
C PHE A 193 6.24 -10.85 -9.77
N ASP A 194 4.99 -10.49 -10.08
CA ASP A 194 4.69 -9.89 -11.38
C ASP A 194 5.13 -8.43 -11.46
N ILE A 195 4.78 -7.60 -10.47
CA ILE A 195 5.09 -6.18 -10.49
C ILE A 195 5.42 -5.64 -9.09
N LEU A 196 6.47 -4.81 -9.00
CA LEU A 196 6.80 -4.02 -7.81
C LEU A 196 6.49 -2.54 -8.06
N THR A 197 6.12 -1.81 -6.97
CA THR A 197 5.78 -0.36 -7.02
C THR A 197 6.63 0.50 -6.08
N PRO A 198 7.97 0.40 -6.07
CA PRO A 198 8.81 1.23 -5.20
C PRO A 198 8.76 2.70 -5.62
N ASN A 199 9.05 3.61 -4.66
CA ASN A 199 9.45 4.95 -5.03
C ASN A 199 10.91 4.98 -5.52
N HIS A 200 11.32 6.11 -6.13
CA HIS A 200 12.65 6.24 -6.71
C HIS A 200 13.79 6.08 -5.69
N HIS A 201 13.58 6.48 -4.43
CA HIS A 201 14.56 6.27 -3.35
C HIS A 201 14.66 4.80 -2.94
N GLU A 202 13.54 4.10 -2.87
CA GLU A 202 13.50 2.66 -2.57
C GLU A 202 14.17 1.86 -3.70
N ALA A 203 13.89 2.22 -4.95
CA ALA A 203 14.50 1.61 -6.12
C ALA A 203 16.03 1.79 -6.14
N ALA A 204 16.52 3.02 -5.93
CA ALA A 204 17.96 3.30 -5.87
C ALA A 204 18.65 2.54 -4.72
N ARG A 205 18.01 2.53 -3.55
CA ARG A 205 18.51 1.82 -2.37
C ARG A 205 18.62 0.31 -2.58
N ALA A 206 17.65 -0.31 -3.27
CA ALA A 206 17.68 -1.73 -3.60
C ALA A 206 18.85 -2.12 -4.51
N MET A 207 19.43 -1.14 -5.22
CA MET A 207 20.63 -1.30 -6.05
C MET A 207 21.92 -0.84 -5.34
N GLY A 208 21.87 -0.59 -4.01
CA GLY A 208 23.04 -0.18 -3.21
C GLY A 208 23.44 1.29 -3.37
N MET A 209 22.56 2.13 -3.92
CA MET A 209 22.79 3.56 -4.12
C MET A 209 22.21 4.35 -2.93
N GLU A 210 23.04 4.67 -1.94
CA GLU A 210 22.57 5.30 -0.68
C GLU A 210 21.94 6.69 -0.87
N ASN A 211 22.37 7.45 -1.86
CA ASN A 211 21.96 8.85 -2.02
C ASN A 211 21.10 9.13 -3.28
N GLY A 212 20.67 8.16 -4.03
CA GLY A 212 19.69 8.28 -5.14
C GLY A 212 19.77 9.50 -6.09
N ASN A 213 20.49 10.54 -5.70
CA ASN A 213 20.65 11.79 -6.43
C ASN A 213 21.61 11.59 -7.60
N GLY A 214 21.09 11.68 -8.84
CA GLY A 214 21.85 11.53 -10.07
C GLY A 214 21.93 10.10 -10.61
N ALA A 215 21.28 9.11 -10.00
CA ALA A 215 21.16 7.78 -10.56
C ALA A 215 20.37 7.82 -11.87
N ASP A 216 20.91 7.20 -12.92
CA ASP A 216 20.12 6.92 -14.12
C ASP A 216 18.98 5.94 -13.77
N LEU A 217 17.81 6.49 -13.52
CA LEU A 217 16.63 5.71 -13.13
C LEU A 217 16.25 4.66 -14.17
N VAL A 218 16.57 4.92 -15.45
CA VAL A 218 16.29 3.96 -16.53
C VAL A 218 17.23 2.76 -16.40
N ALA A 219 18.51 2.99 -16.10
CA ALA A 219 19.45 1.91 -15.85
C ALA A 219 19.08 1.13 -14.59
N VAL A 220 18.75 1.83 -13.50
CA VAL A 220 18.28 1.23 -12.23
C VAL A 220 17.06 0.34 -12.46
N GLY A 221 16.02 0.84 -13.14
CA GLY A 221 14.81 0.08 -13.39
C GLY A 221 15.04 -1.18 -14.23
N LYS A 222 15.89 -1.11 -15.25
CA LYS A 222 16.28 -2.27 -16.06
C LYS A 222 17.01 -3.32 -15.23
N GLN A 223 17.95 -2.89 -14.38
CA GLN A 223 18.69 -3.79 -13.51
C GLN A 223 17.78 -4.48 -12.49
N ILE A 224 16.81 -3.75 -11.90
CA ILE A 224 15.84 -4.32 -10.95
C ILE A 224 15.01 -5.42 -11.63
N ILE A 225 14.46 -5.18 -12.81
CA ILE A 225 13.68 -6.17 -13.58
C ILE A 225 14.49 -7.48 -13.79
N GLU A 226 15.72 -7.35 -14.25
CA GLU A 226 16.58 -8.51 -14.52
C GLU A 226 16.99 -9.24 -13.24
N ARG A 227 17.48 -8.49 -12.24
CA ARG A 227 17.99 -9.05 -10.98
C ARG A 227 16.91 -9.81 -10.21
N TYR A 228 15.71 -9.26 -10.16
CA TYR A 228 14.60 -9.83 -9.38
C TYR A 228 13.57 -10.58 -10.23
N GLN A 229 13.84 -10.75 -11.53
CA GLN A 229 13.00 -11.54 -12.45
C GLN A 229 11.54 -11.12 -12.44
N LEU A 230 11.28 -9.82 -12.51
CA LEU A 230 9.93 -9.25 -12.53
C LEU A 230 9.38 -9.20 -13.95
N LYS A 231 8.04 -9.25 -14.10
CA LYS A 231 7.38 -8.96 -15.38
C LYS A 231 7.27 -7.47 -15.63
N ALA A 232 7.08 -6.66 -14.57
CA ALA A 232 7.03 -5.21 -14.63
C ALA A 232 7.56 -4.56 -13.36
N LEU A 233 7.89 -3.27 -13.45
CA LEU A 233 8.28 -2.42 -12.33
C LEU A 233 7.69 -1.03 -12.58
N LEU A 234 6.96 -0.48 -11.60
CA LEU A 234 6.41 0.86 -11.64
C LEU A 234 7.09 1.71 -10.56
N ILE A 235 8.02 2.58 -10.95
CA ILE A 235 8.70 3.46 -10.01
C ILE A 235 7.93 4.77 -9.90
N THR A 236 7.47 5.13 -8.68
CA THR A 236 6.87 6.43 -8.41
C THR A 236 7.95 7.49 -8.19
N ARG A 237 7.77 8.70 -8.74
CA ARG A 237 8.79 9.76 -8.83
C ARG A 237 8.32 11.10 -8.27
N GLY A 238 7.27 11.11 -7.46
CA GLY A 238 6.69 12.34 -6.93
C GLY A 238 6.16 13.26 -8.03
N GLU A 239 6.64 14.49 -8.07
CA GLU A 239 6.26 15.50 -9.06
C GLU A 239 6.64 15.14 -10.51
N GLU A 240 7.59 14.24 -10.70
CA GLU A 240 7.96 13.76 -12.03
C GLU A 240 7.05 12.62 -12.55
N GLY A 241 6.01 12.23 -11.80
CA GLY A 241 5.06 11.18 -12.19
C GLY A 241 5.60 9.78 -11.94
N MET A 242 5.61 8.91 -12.96
CA MET A 242 5.98 7.49 -12.81
C MET A 242 6.82 6.98 -13.98
N SER A 243 7.61 5.95 -13.73
CA SER A 243 8.37 5.22 -14.75
C SER A 243 7.96 3.75 -14.72
N LEU A 244 7.32 3.29 -15.79
CA LEU A 244 6.95 1.88 -15.98
C LEU A 244 8.05 1.18 -16.79
N PHE A 245 8.47 0.03 -16.30
CA PHE A 245 9.36 -0.91 -17.00
C PHE A 245 8.61 -2.23 -17.20
N GLU A 246 8.60 -2.74 -18.42
CA GLU A 246 7.94 -4.00 -18.77
C GLU A 246 8.96 -4.97 -19.37
N LYS A 247 9.01 -6.20 -18.87
CA LYS A 247 9.82 -7.26 -19.45
C LYS A 247 9.11 -7.82 -20.69
N ARG A 248 9.73 -7.62 -21.86
CA ARG A 248 9.34 -8.21 -23.14
C ARG A 248 10.57 -8.94 -23.69
N ASP A 249 10.79 -9.03 -24.98
CA ASP A 249 12.07 -9.51 -25.56
C ASP A 249 13.25 -8.71 -24.99
N ARG A 250 13.04 -7.42 -24.78
CA ARG A 250 13.91 -6.51 -24.01
C ARG A 250 13.06 -5.71 -23.02
N THR A 251 13.67 -5.20 -21.96
CA THR A 251 12.99 -4.30 -21.01
C THR A 251 12.65 -2.98 -21.68
N VAL A 252 11.35 -2.67 -21.76
CA VAL A 252 10.80 -1.42 -22.32
C VAL A 252 10.52 -0.46 -21.16
N HIS A 253 10.95 0.79 -21.30
CA HIS A 253 10.64 1.88 -20.36
C HIS A 253 9.61 2.81 -20.96
N THR A 254 8.63 3.20 -20.14
CA THR A 254 7.62 4.23 -20.47
C THR A 254 7.58 5.23 -19.33
N HIS A 255 7.81 6.50 -19.61
CA HIS A 255 7.58 7.58 -18.67
C HIS A 255 6.12 8.01 -18.70
N LEU A 256 5.51 8.15 -17.53
CA LEU A 256 4.15 8.67 -17.32
C LEU A 256 4.29 9.98 -16.53
N PRO A 257 4.06 11.14 -17.16
CA PRO A 257 4.18 12.43 -16.45
C PRO A 257 3.13 12.52 -15.34
N THR A 258 3.38 13.38 -14.36
CA THR A 258 2.43 13.59 -13.26
C THR A 258 1.10 14.14 -13.77
N GLU A 259 0.01 13.64 -13.19
CA GLU A 259 -1.35 14.14 -13.43
C GLU A 259 -1.87 15.00 -12.27
N ALA A 260 -1.03 15.23 -11.24
CA ALA A 260 -1.37 16.10 -10.12
C ALA A 260 -1.43 17.56 -10.56
N ARG A 261 -2.53 18.25 -10.23
CA ARG A 261 -2.72 19.69 -10.50
C ARG A 261 -2.32 20.53 -9.30
N GLU A 262 -2.69 20.06 -8.12
CA GLU A 262 -2.38 20.68 -6.82
C GLU A 262 -1.98 19.56 -5.86
N VAL A 263 -1.01 19.81 -5.01
CA VAL A 263 -0.53 18.84 -4.02
C VAL A 263 -0.74 19.42 -2.62
N PHE A 264 -1.64 18.81 -1.86
CA PHE A 264 -1.87 19.15 -0.45
C PHE A 264 -1.22 18.15 0.50
N ASP A 265 -1.35 16.85 0.21
CA ASP A 265 -0.81 15.79 1.06
C ASP A 265 -0.50 14.56 0.21
N VAL A 266 0.72 14.04 0.33
CA VAL A 266 1.16 12.84 -0.39
C VAL A 266 0.93 11.55 0.41
N THR A 267 0.35 11.64 1.61
CA THR A 267 0.10 10.50 2.48
C THR A 267 -0.88 9.52 1.82
N GLY A 268 -0.45 8.27 1.67
CA GLY A 268 -1.29 7.22 1.06
C GLY A 268 -1.35 7.22 -0.47
N ALA A 269 -0.60 8.10 -1.16
CA ALA A 269 -0.53 8.09 -2.62
C ALA A 269 -0.01 6.75 -3.17
N GLY A 270 1.01 6.16 -2.55
CA GLY A 270 1.53 4.83 -2.89
C GLY A 270 0.47 3.73 -2.74
N ASP A 271 -0.30 3.77 -1.64
CA ASP A 271 -1.42 2.84 -1.42
C ASP A 271 -2.49 2.94 -2.51
N THR A 272 -2.77 4.18 -2.96
CA THR A 272 -3.69 4.42 -4.07
C THR A 272 -3.15 3.85 -5.37
N VAL A 273 -1.86 4.09 -5.66
CA VAL A 273 -1.20 3.55 -6.85
C VAL A 273 -1.32 2.05 -6.91
N ILE A 274 -0.87 1.33 -5.87
CA ILE A 274 -0.89 -0.13 -5.88
C ILE A 274 -2.31 -0.69 -5.83
N GLY A 275 -3.23 -0.06 -5.11
CA GLY A 275 -4.62 -0.48 -5.03
C GLY A 275 -5.34 -0.40 -6.37
N VAL A 276 -5.20 0.73 -7.08
CA VAL A 276 -5.79 0.91 -8.42
C VAL A 276 -5.10 0.03 -9.47
N LEU A 277 -3.76 -0.08 -9.41
CA LEU A 277 -2.99 -0.97 -10.28
C LEU A 277 -3.49 -2.42 -10.17
N ALA A 278 -3.58 -2.95 -8.95
CA ALA A 278 -4.02 -4.32 -8.71
C ALA A 278 -5.47 -4.55 -9.14
N LEU A 279 -6.35 -3.56 -8.92
CA LEU A 279 -7.74 -3.63 -9.37
C LEU A 279 -7.84 -3.68 -10.91
N CYS A 280 -7.03 -2.87 -11.60
CA CYS A 280 -6.95 -2.88 -13.06
C CYS A 280 -6.42 -4.23 -13.58
N MET A 281 -5.35 -4.76 -12.96
CA MET A 281 -4.80 -6.08 -13.31
C MET A 281 -5.82 -7.19 -13.10
N ALA A 282 -6.56 -7.17 -11.99
CA ALA A 282 -7.64 -8.12 -11.72
C ALA A 282 -8.81 -8.01 -12.71
N SER A 283 -8.91 -6.90 -13.42
CA SER A 283 -9.92 -6.64 -14.47
C SER A 283 -9.40 -6.90 -15.88
N GLY A 284 -8.21 -7.49 -16.03
CA GLY A 284 -7.63 -7.86 -17.32
C GLY A 284 -6.87 -6.74 -18.06
N ALA A 285 -6.53 -5.65 -17.37
CA ALA A 285 -5.72 -4.57 -17.95
C ALA A 285 -4.27 -5.04 -18.22
N THR A 286 -3.63 -4.41 -19.19
CA THR A 286 -2.16 -4.46 -19.34
C THR A 286 -1.48 -3.64 -18.24
N PHE A 287 -0.19 -3.89 -17.97
CA PHE A 287 0.58 -3.09 -17.02
C PHE A 287 0.57 -1.60 -17.35
N ARG A 288 0.62 -1.26 -18.65
CA ARG A 288 0.59 0.13 -19.11
C ARG A 288 -0.75 0.80 -18.81
N GLU A 289 -1.87 0.17 -19.14
CA GLU A 289 -3.20 0.69 -18.86
C GLU A 289 -3.41 0.86 -17.34
N ALA A 290 -3.00 -0.15 -16.56
CA ALA A 290 -3.07 -0.10 -15.10
C ALA A 290 -2.22 1.04 -14.51
N ALA A 291 -1.00 1.25 -15.02
CA ALA A 291 -0.12 2.33 -14.58
C ALA A 291 -0.68 3.72 -14.91
N VAL A 292 -1.28 3.90 -16.10
CA VAL A 292 -1.93 5.17 -16.48
C VAL A 292 -3.08 5.48 -15.53
N LEU A 293 -3.98 4.52 -15.27
CA LEU A 293 -5.11 4.71 -14.36
C LEU A 293 -4.64 4.97 -12.92
N ALA A 294 -3.59 4.28 -12.47
CA ALA A 294 -2.99 4.49 -11.16
C ALA A 294 -2.37 5.89 -11.03
N ASN A 295 -1.74 6.42 -12.09
CA ASN A 295 -1.17 7.76 -12.12
C ASN A 295 -2.24 8.85 -12.00
N HIS A 296 -3.33 8.75 -12.76
CA HIS A 296 -4.48 9.67 -12.63
C HIS A 296 -5.10 9.59 -11.22
N ALA A 297 -5.27 8.38 -10.67
CA ALA A 297 -5.80 8.19 -9.33
C ALA A 297 -4.90 8.83 -8.26
N ALA A 298 -3.58 8.65 -8.37
CA ALA A 298 -2.60 9.30 -7.51
C ALA A 298 -2.70 10.83 -7.60
N GLY A 299 -2.80 11.39 -8.82
CA GLY A 299 -2.98 12.83 -9.04
C GLY A 299 -4.22 13.41 -8.37
N ILE A 300 -5.31 12.64 -8.27
CA ILE A 300 -6.53 13.06 -7.54
C ILE A 300 -6.31 13.05 -6.03
N VAL A 301 -5.71 11.98 -5.47
CA VAL A 301 -5.63 11.84 -4.01
C VAL A 301 -4.62 12.78 -3.37
N VAL A 302 -3.52 13.14 -4.05
CA VAL A 302 -2.57 14.12 -3.52
C VAL A 302 -3.14 15.53 -3.40
N GLY A 303 -4.26 15.81 -4.06
CA GLY A 303 -5.08 17.02 -3.88
C GLY A 303 -6.04 16.97 -2.69
N LYS A 304 -6.00 15.91 -1.87
CA LYS A 304 -6.86 15.72 -0.69
C LYS A 304 -6.00 15.62 0.57
N VAL A 305 -6.59 15.85 1.74
CA VAL A 305 -5.88 15.76 3.03
C VAL A 305 -5.96 14.34 3.59
N GLY A 306 -4.86 13.82 4.14
CA GLY A 306 -4.77 12.53 4.81
C GLY A 306 -4.79 11.34 3.85
N THR A 307 -5.08 10.15 4.38
CA THR A 307 -5.22 8.90 3.60
C THR A 307 -6.54 8.88 2.83
N ALA A 308 -6.70 9.82 1.88
CA ALA A 308 -7.89 9.94 1.06
C ALA A 308 -7.95 8.81 0.01
N THR A 309 -9.16 8.56 -0.50
CA THR A 309 -9.41 7.61 -1.59
C THR A 309 -9.95 8.32 -2.82
N VAL A 310 -9.85 7.66 -3.96
CA VAL A 310 -10.46 8.08 -5.22
C VAL A 310 -11.69 7.21 -5.50
N SER A 311 -12.75 7.83 -5.97
CA SER A 311 -13.94 7.12 -6.49
C SER A 311 -13.82 6.88 -7.99
N ARG A 312 -14.59 5.89 -8.49
CA ARG A 312 -14.67 5.62 -9.92
C ARG A 312 -15.20 6.83 -10.71
N GLU A 313 -16.11 7.59 -10.12
CA GLU A 313 -16.70 8.79 -10.71
C GLU A 313 -15.68 9.94 -10.83
N GLU A 314 -14.84 10.13 -9.80
CA GLU A 314 -13.74 11.10 -9.84
C GLU A 314 -12.73 10.74 -10.92
N LEU A 315 -12.32 9.46 -10.99
CA LEU A 315 -11.35 9.01 -11.98
C LEU A 315 -11.88 9.16 -13.42
N LYS A 316 -13.18 8.91 -13.66
CA LYS A 316 -13.81 9.11 -14.98
C LYS A 316 -13.80 10.55 -15.48
N LYS A 317 -13.76 11.54 -14.57
CA LYS A 317 -13.78 12.96 -14.94
C LYS A 317 -12.44 13.46 -15.46
N VAL A 318 -11.36 12.73 -15.23
CA VAL A 318 -10.00 13.13 -15.61
C VAL A 318 -9.41 12.28 -16.74
N LEU A 319 -10.13 11.25 -17.18
CA LEU A 319 -9.81 10.40 -18.32
C LEU A 319 -10.55 10.86 -19.60
#